data_07d9923e62d9093d9e721f9a20c358f2
#
_entry.id   07d9923e62d9093d9e721f9a20c358f2
#
_cell.length_a   1.000
_cell.length_b   1.000
_cell.length_c   1.000
_cell.angle_alpha   90.00
_cell.angle_beta   90.00
_cell.angle_gamma   90.00
#
_symmetry.space_group_name_H-M   'P 1'
#
loop_
_entity.id
_entity.type
_entity.pdbx_description
1 polymer ?
#
loop_
_entity_poly.entity_id
_entity_poly.type
_entity_poly.pdbx_seq_one_letter_code
_entity_poly.pdbx_strand_id
1 'polypeptide(L)'
;MTPVTAIVGDVHGMLAPLQALLERLALGESDHLVFVGDLVDKGPDPAGVVRYLRRLNETAPFAVTLVEGNHEDRHRRYFINKTRRPAVAFTMASAAWDLPALDLQLSSADRDFLAEAVPFLRVPDWNILVVHGGIPGNMEQFPDTLDEATALRGKARGFFRQVLRTRYIASETGKFRAYGAELPGDPFWAERYDGRFGHVVFGHQPFIEGPACYPHATGIDTAAVHGGHLTALVLPMAGPARFETVPAAEHRTYRHGRQPTHPGNRLSLVRQP
;
A
#
# COMPACT_ATOMS: atom_id res chain seq x y z
N MET A 1 -14.00 -6.44 -23.40
CA MET A 1 -14.08 -5.19 -22.58
C MET A 1 -12.76 -4.43 -22.74
N THR A 2 -12.76 -3.13 -22.56
CA THR A 2 -11.51 -2.34 -22.58
C THR A 2 -10.70 -2.65 -21.34
N PRO A 3 -9.40 -2.98 -21.44
CA PRO A 3 -8.58 -3.32 -20.28
C PRO A 3 -8.57 -2.23 -19.20
N VAL A 4 -8.49 -2.65 -17.95
CA VAL A 4 -8.40 -1.75 -16.81
C VAL A 4 -7.25 -2.14 -15.89
N THR A 5 -6.64 -1.15 -15.23
CA THR A 5 -5.81 -1.38 -14.04
C THR A 5 -6.61 -0.95 -12.82
N ALA A 6 -6.85 -1.87 -11.88
CA ALA A 6 -7.53 -1.60 -10.62
C ALA A 6 -6.51 -1.62 -9.48
N ILE A 7 -6.33 -0.48 -8.80
CA ILE A 7 -5.39 -0.33 -7.68
C ILE A 7 -6.18 -0.29 -6.38
N VAL A 8 -6.01 -1.29 -5.52
CA VAL A 8 -6.74 -1.50 -4.27
C VAL A 8 -5.93 -0.98 -3.08
N GLY A 9 -6.58 -0.27 -2.17
CA GLY A 9 -6.01 0.24 -0.92
C GLY A 9 -5.76 -0.87 0.12
N ASP A 10 -5.38 -0.44 1.33
CA ASP A 10 -5.02 -1.31 2.45
C ASP A 10 -6.16 -2.27 2.82
N VAL A 11 -5.88 -3.56 2.84
CA VAL A 11 -6.88 -4.62 3.10
C VAL A 11 -6.90 -5.05 4.56
N HIS A 12 -5.74 -5.17 5.19
CA HIS A 12 -5.60 -5.53 6.60
C HIS A 12 -6.51 -6.68 7.06
N GLY A 13 -6.47 -7.83 6.37
CA GLY A 13 -7.23 -9.00 6.78
C GLY A 13 -8.75 -8.91 6.61
N MET A 14 -9.26 -7.90 5.90
CA MET A 14 -10.68 -7.69 5.63
C MET A 14 -11.14 -8.50 4.41
N LEU A 15 -11.18 -9.84 4.54
CA LEU A 15 -11.43 -10.77 3.43
C LEU A 15 -12.80 -10.56 2.77
N ALA A 16 -13.88 -10.40 3.55
CA ALA A 16 -15.23 -10.25 2.97
C ALA A 16 -15.38 -8.94 2.16
N PRO A 17 -14.93 -7.76 2.64
CA PRO A 17 -14.88 -6.56 1.80
C PRO A 17 -14.02 -6.72 0.56
N LEU A 18 -12.88 -7.43 0.64
CA LEU A 18 -12.04 -7.71 -0.52
C LEU A 18 -12.79 -8.50 -1.59
N GLN A 19 -13.44 -9.60 -1.21
CA GLN A 19 -14.22 -10.40 -2.12
C GLN A 19 -15.36 -9.60 -2.78
N ALA A 20 -16.10 -8.84 -2.00
CA ALA A 20 -17.17 -7.98 -2.50
C ALA A 20 -16.67 -6.89 -3.47
N LEU A 21 -15.48 -6.32 -3.21
CA LEU A 21 -14.86 -5.35 -4.13
C LEU A 21 -14.46 -6.01 -5.45
N LEU A 22 -13.83 -7.19 -5.39
CA LEU A 22 -13.40 -7.91 -6.59
C LEU A 22 -14.60 -8.37 -7.45
N GLU A 23 -15.70 -8.78 -6.84
CA GLU A 23 -16.96 -9.08 -7.55
C GLU A 23 -17.49 -7.84 -8.31
N ARG A 24 -17.44 -6.64 -7.69
CA ARG A 24 -17.85 -5.39 -8.35
C ARG A 24 -16.92 -4.97 -9.48
N LEU A 25 -15.62 -5.19 -9.32
CA LEU A 25 -14.63 -4.86 -10.35
C LEU A 25 -14.79 -5.74 -11.60
N ALA A 26 -15.26 -6.97 -11.47
CA ALA A 26 -15.55 -7.91 -12.55
C ALA A 26 -14.41 -8.01 -13.59
N LEU A 27 -13.17 -8.18 -13.12
CA LEU A 27 -11.96 -8.16 -13.94
C LEU A 27 -11.88 -9.35 -14.91
N GLY A 28 -11.34 -9.11 -16.11
CA GLY A 28 -11.15 -10.09 -17.19
C GLY A 28 -9.70 -10.23 -17.65
N GLU A 29 -9.47 -11.03 -18.71
CA GLU A 29 -8.13 -11.50 -19.15
C GLU A 29 -7.05 -10.42 -19.35
N SER A 30 -7.41 -9.24 -19.76
CA SER A 30 -6.44 -8.18 -20.07
C SER A 30 -6.29 -7.16 -18.93
N ASP A 31 -6.95 -7.41 -17.80
CA ASP A 31 -6.95 -6.49 -16.68
C ASP A 31 -5.75 -6.70 -15.75
N HIS A 32 -5.49 -5.72 -14.93
CA HIS A 32 -4.42 -5.77 -13.93
C HIS A 32 -4.93 -5.35 -12.56
N LEU A 33 -4.88 -6.26 -11.61
CA LEU A 33 -5.21 -6.02 -10.21
C LEU A 33 -3.93 -5.69 -9.43
N VAL A 34 -3.90 -4.53 -8.78
CA VAL A 34 -2.74 -4.04 -8.02
C VAL A 34 -3.17 -3.76 -6.58
N PHE A 35 -2.35 -4.13 -5.61
CA PHE A 35 -2.53 -3.77 -4.20
C PHE A 35 -1.42 -2.80 -3.78
N VAL A 36 -1.78 -1.75 -3.03
CA VAL A 36 -0.80 -0.79 -2.51
C VAL A 36 -0.02 -1.31 -1.31
N GLY A 37 -0.29 -2.54 -0.85
CA GLY A 37 0.31 -3.15 0.34
C GLY A 37 -0.66 -3.25 1.51
N ASP A 38 -0.11 -3.64 2.67
CA ASP A 38 -0.83 -3.83 3.93
C ASP A 38 -2.05 -4.76 3.81
N LEU A 39 -1.82 -5.96 3.24
CA LEU A 39 -2.80 -7.04 3.17
C LEU A 39 -3.06 -7.66 4.53
N VAL A 40 -2.02 -7.70 5.37
CA VAL A 40 -1.96 -8.46 6.64
C VAL A 40 -2.16 -7.58 7.87
N ASP A 41 -2.31 -8.25 9.01
CA ASP A 41 -2.52 -7.67 10.33
C ASP A 41 -3.88 -6.96 10.53
N LYS A 42 -4.12 -6.53 11.74
CA LYS A 42 -5.26 -5.73 12.25
C LYS A 42 -6.63 -6.39 12.10
N GLY A 43 -7.01 -6.88 10.94
CA GLY A 43 -8.34 -7.38 10.64
C GLY A 43 -8.59 -8.83 11.08
N PRO A 44 -9.78 -9.38 10.77
CA PRO A 44 -10.22 -10.66 11.31
C PRO A 44 -9.54 -11.88 10.67
N ASP A 45 -9.14 -11.80 9.39
CA ASP A 45 -8.59 -12.95 8.66
C ASP A 45 -7.42 -12.58 7.74
N PRO A 46 -6.26 -12.17 8.27
CA PRO A 46 -5.07 -11.86 7.45
C PRO A 46 -4.58 -13.07 6.64
N ALA A 47 -4.58 -14.26 7.24
CA ALA A 47 -4.15 -15.47 6.54
C ALA A 47 -5.13 -15.88 5.43
N GLY A 48 -6.42 -15.66 5.63
CA GLY A 48 -7.44 -15.86 4.60
C GLY A 48 -7.25 -14.93 3.40
N VAL A 49 -6.95 -13.66 3.64
CA VAL A 49 -6.62 -12.70 2.56
C VAL A 49 -5.41 -13.18 1.75
N VAL A 50 -4.32 -13.57 2.42
CA VAL A 50 -3.11 -14.05 1.73
C VAL A 50 -3.42 -15.30 0.88
N ARG A 51 -4.09 -16.31 1.46
CA ARG A 51 -4.48 -17.53 0.73
C ARG A 51 -5.41 -17.25 -0.44
N TYR A 52 -6.36 -16.35 -0.27
CA TYR A 52 -7.30 -15.95 -1.31
C TYR A 52 -6.56 -15.30 -2.48
N LEU A 53 -5.69 -14.31 -2.21
CA LEU A 53 -4.95 -13.60 -3.25
C LEU A 53 -3.89 -14.46 -3.93
N ARG A 54 -3.21 -15.35 -3.19
CA ARG A 54 -2.31 -16.33 -3.81
C ARG A 54 -3.03 -17.23 -4.80
N ARG A 55 -4.20 -17.80 -4.41
CA ARG A 55 -5.01 -18.61 -5.34
C ARG A 55 -5.47 -17.78 -6.54
N LEU A 56 -5.90 -16.54 -6.29
CA LEU A 56 -6.30 -15.64 -7.37
C LEU A 56 -5.14 -15.41 -8.35
N ASN A 57 -3.93 -15.15 -7.85
CA ASN A 57 -2.72 -14.98 -8.66
C ASN A 57 -2.38 -16.22 -9.49
N GLU A 58 -2.68 -17.42 -8.98
CA GLU A 58 -2.43 -18.70 -9.69
C GLU A 58 -3.50 -19.03 -10.74
N THR A 59 -4.76 -18.55 -10.57
CA THR A 59 -5.91 -19.05 -11.35
C THR A 59 -6.68 -17.99 -12.12
N ALA A 60 -6.50 -16.70 -11.80
CA ALA A 60 -7.21 -15.63 -12.46
C ALA A 60 -6.71 -15.43 -13.90
N PRO A 61 -7.59 -15.01 -14.83
CA PRO A 61 -7.19 -14.71 -16.19
C PRO A 61 -6.48 -13.33 -16.33
N PHE A 62 -6.36 -12.58 -15.26
CA PHE A 62 -5.73 -11.25 -15.22
C PHE A 62 -4.47 -11.25 -14.35
N ALA A 63 -3.63 -10.23 -14.55
CA ALA A 63 -2.42 -10.07 -13.75
C ALA A 63 -2.74 -9.58 -12.33
N VAL A 64 -1.97 -10.04 -11.33
CA VAL A 64 -2.03 -9.57 -9.94
C VAL A 64 -0.64 -9.09 -9.51
N THR A 65 -0.56 -7.88 -8.94
CA THR A 65 0.69 -7.33 -8.38
C THR A 65 0.45 -6.82 -6.97
N LEU A 66 1.31 -7.23 -6.05
CA LEU A 66 1.36 -6.70 -4.69
C LEU A 66 2.53 -5.73 -4.56
N VAL A 67 2.26 -4.47 -4.22
CA VAL A 67 3.27 -3.53 -3.73
C VAL A 67 3.52 -3.80 -2.25
N GLU A 68 4.78 -3.85 -1.84
CA GLU A 68 5.16 -4.17 -0.45
C GLU A 68 4.69 -3.06 0.50
N GLY A 69 3.82 -3.39 1.45
CA GLY A 69 3.45 -2.54 2.57
C GLY A 69 4.43 -2.63 3.74
N ASN A 70 4.28 -1.75 4.72
CA ASN A 70 5.13 -1.80 5.91
C ASN A 70 4.81 -3.01 6.80
N HIS A 71 3.61 -3.56 6.72
CA HIS A 71 3.23 -4.78 7.41
C HIS A 71 3.86 -6.01 6.74
N GLU A 72 3.82 -6.13 5.43
CA GLU A 72 4.54 -7.18 4.69
C GLU A 72 6.04 -7.13 4.97
N ASP A 73 6.68 -5.93 4.93
CA ASP A 73 8.10 -5.76 5.29
C ASP A 73 8.39 -6.27 6.70
N ARG A 74 7.51 -5.98 7.67
CA ARG A 74 7.67 -6.42 9.06
C ARG A 74 7.63 -7.94 9.15
N HIS A 75 6.65 -8.61 8.53
CA HIS A 75 6.55 -10.06 8.48
C HIS A 75 7.72 -10.69 7.75
N ARG A 76 8.10 -10.18 6.58
CA ARG A 76 9.26 -10.67 5.82
C ARG A 76 10.55 -10.61 6.64
N ARG A 77 10.80 -9.51 7.36
CA ARG A 77 11.95 -9.39 8.27
C ARG A 77 11.88 -10.38 9.42
N TYR A 78 10.70 -10.61 9.98
CA TYR A 78 10.49 -11.60 11.01
C TYR A 78 10.81 -13.01 10.51
N PHE A 79 10.29 -13.43 9.36
CA PHE A 79 10.55 -14.74 8.76
C PHE A 79 12.05 -14.96 8.50
N ILE A 80 12.72 -13.98 7.92
CA ILE A 80 14.17 -14.05 7.68
C ILE A 80 14.94 -14.17 9.00
N ASN A 81 14.57 -13.41 10.02
CA ASN A 81 15.27 -13.40 11.30
C ASN A 81 15.03 -14.67 12.13
N LYS A 82 13.94 -15.38 11.95
CA LYS A 82 13.72 -16.69 12.61
C LYS A 82 14.90 -17.64 12.38
N THR A 83 15.44 -17.65 11.17
CA THR A 83 16.59 -18.51 10.83
C THR A 83 17.92 -17.81 11.01
N ARG A 84 18.05 -16.56 10.57
CA ARG A 84 19.35 -15.86 10.50
C ARG A 84 19.75 -15.19 11.82
N ARG A 85 18.78 -14.72 12.63
CA ARG A 85 19.00 -13.95 13.86
C ARG A 85 17.89 -14.23 14.87
N PRO A 86 17.82 -15.41 15.48
CA PRO A 86 16.70 -15.82 16.35
C PRO A 86 16.42 -14.85 17.50
N ALA A 87 17.46 -14.27 18.12
CA ALA A 87 17.28 -13.27 19.18
C ALA A 87 16.55 -12.01 18.69
N VAL A 88 16.81 -11.56 17.44
CA VAL A 88 16.08 -10.44 16.85
C VAL A 88 14.63 -10.83 16.58
N ALA A 89 14.38 -12.03 16.05
CA ALA A 89 13.02 -12.54 15.84
C ALA A 89 12.24 -12.63 17.14
N PHE A 90 12.86 -13.10 18.23
CA PHE A 90 12.26 -13.12 19.55
C PHE A 90 11.87 -11.72 20.04
N THR A 91 12.75 -10.74 19.91
CA THR A 91 12.45 -9.34 20.24
C THR A 91 11.30 -8.79 19.42
N MET A 92 11.27 -9.08 18.10
CA MET A 92 10.17 -8.66 17.22
C MET A 92 8.83 -9.29 17.66
N ALA A 93 8.81 -10.60 17.96
CA ALA A 93 7.62 -11.31 18.40
C ALA A 93 7.11 -10.79 19.75
N SER A 94 8.01 -10.46 20.68
CA SER A 94 7.65 -9.90 21.99
C SER A 94 7.04 -8.49 21.88
N ALA A 95 7.43 -7.73 20.86
CA ALA A 95 6.87 -6.39 20.60
C ALA A 95 5.58 -6.43 19.78
N ALA A 96 5.32 -7.51 19.05
CA ALA A 96 4.21 -7.62 18.10
C ALA A 96 3.74 -9.08 17.99
N TRP A 97 2.76 -9.44 18.80
CA TRP A 97 2.19 -10.80 18.88
C TRP A 97 1.59 -11.32 17.57
N ASP A 98 1.16 -10.42 16.69
CA ASP A 98 0.62 -10.70 15.35
C ASP A 98 1.65 -11.37 14.45
N LEU A 99 2.95 -11.12 14.63
CA LEU A 99 4.01 -11.74 13.84
C LEU A 99 4.05 -13.27 13.98
N PRO A 100 4.20 -13.86 15.19
CA PRO A 100 4.14 -15.31 15.35
C PRO A 100 2.74 -15.88 15.06
N ALA A 101 1.67 -15.14 15.36
CA ALA A 101 0.31 -15.60 15.14
C ALA A 101 0.01 -15.84 13.66
N LEU A 102 0.41 -14.90 12.78
CA LEU A 102 0.26 -15.06 11.34
C LEU A 102 1.23 -16.11 10.79
N ASP A 103 2.49 -16.15 11.26
CA ASP A 103 3.49 -17.12 10.81
C ASP A 103 3.02 -18.57 11.00
N LEU A 104 2.31 -18.86 12.10
CA LEU A 104 1.74 -20.19 12.37
C LEU A 104 0.60 -20.57 11.40
N GLN A 105 -0.05 -19.61 10.79
CA GLN A 105 -1.18 -19.82 9.91
C GLN A 105 -0.80 -19.90 8.42
N LEU A 106 0.36 -19.36 8.05
CA LEU A 106 0.82 -19.33 6.66
C LEU A 106 1.62 -20.59 6.28
N SER A 107 1.31 -21.14 5.12
CA SER A 107 2.14 -22.16 4.46
C SER A 107 3.42 -21.51 3.87
N SER A 108 4.36 -22.35 3.38
CA SER A 108 5.52 -21.84 2.62
C SER A 108 5.07 -21.08 1.37
N ALA A 109 4.12 -21.62 0.61
CA ALA A 109 3.61 -20.97 -0.59
C ALA A 109 2.94 -19.60 -0.31
N ASP A 110 2.26 -19.45 0.83
CA ASP A 110 1.70 -18.16 1.25
C ASP A 110 2.80 -17.13 1.57
N ARG A 111 3.91 -17.58 2.20
CA ARG A 111 5.07 -16.72 2.48
C ARG A 111 5.81 -16.34 1.20
N ASP A 112 5.94 -17.28 0.25
CA ASP A 112 6.56 -17.05 -1.05
C ASP A 112 5.77 -16.00 -1.83
N PHE A 113 4.44 -16.10 -1.88
CA PHE A 113 3.57 -15.10 -2.47
C PHE A 113 3.77 -13.69 -1.85
N LEU A 114 3.83 -13.58 -0.52
CA LEU A 114 4.12 -12.29 0.12
C LEU A 114 5.55 -11.79 -0.18
N ALA A 115 6.50 -12.68 -0.39
CA ALA A 115 7.88 -12.32 -0.73
C ALA A 115 8.05 -11.80 -2.17
N GLU A 116 7.12 -12.10 -3.06
CA GLU A 116 7.06 -11.58 -4.44
C GLU A 116 6.63 -10.11 -4.50
N ALA A 117 6.18 -9.52 -3.38
CA ALA A 117 5.79 -8.11 -3.32
C ALA A 117 6.91 -7.18 -3.83
N VAL A 118 6.54 -6.30 -4.75
CA VAL A 118 7.47 -5.34 -5.36
C VAL A 118 7.53 -4.04 -4.55
N PRO A 119 8.67 -3.31 -4.55
CA PRO A 119 8.80 -2.08 -3.77
C PRO A 119 7.94 -0.91 -4.31
N PHE A 120 7.56 -0.94 -5.57
CA PHE A 120 6.68 0.01 -6.25
C PHE A 120 6.18 -0.57 -7.57
N LEU A 121 5.19 0.08 -8.18
CA LEU A 121 4.73 -0.21 -9.54
C LEU A 121 4.53 1.10 -10.31
N ARG A 122 4.91 1.12 -11.59
CA ARG A 122 4.57 2.22 -12.51
C ARG A 122 3.42 1.80 -13.41
N VAL A 123 2.48 2.73 -13.65
CA VAL A 123 1.41 2.61 -14.66
C VAL A 123 1.64 3.71 -15.70
N PRO A 124 2.44 3.44 -16.74
CA PRO A 124 2.96 4.46 -17.65
C PRO A 124 1.87 5.27 -18.37
N ASP A 125 0.83 4.61 -18.86
CA ASP A 125 -0.30 5.24 -19.58
C ASP A 125 -1.00 6.35 -18.78
N TRP A 126 -0.87 6.31 -17.46
CA TRP A 126 -1.46 7.29 -16.56
C TRP A 126 -0.42 8.15 -15.85
N ASN A 127 0.87 7.96 -16.17
CA ASN A 127 1.99 8.56 -15.45
C ASN A 127 1.85 8.39 -13.92
N ILE A 128 1.45 7.18 -13.49
CA ILE A 128 1.24 6.86 -12.09
C ILE A 128 2.41 6.05 -11.54
N LEU A 129 2.83 6.42 -10.34
CA LEU A 129 3.72 5.67 -9.46
C LEU A 129 2.91 5.16 -8.26
N VAL A 130 2.85 3.84 -8.08
CA VAL A 130 2.22 3.21 -6.93
C VAL A 130 3.29 2.89 -5.89
N VAL A 131 3.15 3.43 -4.68
CA VAL A 131 3.97 3.10 -3.50
C VAL A 131 3.06 2.89 -2.31
N HIS A 132 3.54 2.23 -1.25
CA HIS A 132 2.68 2.01 -0.10
C HIS A 132 2.47 3.27 0.75
N GLY A 133 3.52 3.93 1.22
CA GLY A 133 3.39 5.05 2.18
C GLY A 133 3.43 6.42 1.51
N GLY A 134 4.61 6.87 1.07
CA GLY A 134 4.73 8.20 0.48
C GLY A 134 6.16 8.57 0.11
N ILE A 135 6.33 9.73 -0.47
CA ILE A 135 7.63 10.21 -0.96
C ILE A 135 8.24 11.20 0.03
N PRO A 136 9.43 10.92 0.62
CA PRO A 136 10.16 11.94 1.38
C PRO A 136 10.43 13.17 0.52
N GLY A 137 10.21 14.36 1.07
CA GLY A 137 10.36 15.62 0.32
C GLY A 137 11.78 15.86 -0.19
N ASN A 138 12.79 15.31 0.49
CA ASN A 138 14.20 15.36 0.10
C ASN A 138 14.65 14.19 -0.79
N MET A 139 13.73 13.41 -1.36
CA MET A 139 14.04 12.36 -2.32
C MET A 139 14.16 12.96 -3.72
N GLU A 140 15.37 13.21 -4.17
CA GLU A 140 15.65 13.82 -5.47
C GLU A 140 15.63 12.82 -6.64
N GLN A 141 15.86 11.54 -6.35
CA GLN A 141 15.91 10.46 -7.33
C GLN A 141 15.06 9.27 -6.85
N PHE A 142 14.38 8.65 -7.78
CA PHE A 142 13.60 7.44 -7.55
C PHE A 142 14.01 6.40 -8.59
N PRO A 143 14.16 5.11 -8.22
CA PRO A 143 14.50 4.07 -9.19
C PRO A 143 13.50 4.02 -10.35
N ASP A 144 13.99 3.92 -11.58
CA ASP A 144 13.14 3.78 -12.75
C ASP A 144 12.63 2.35 -12.92
N THR A 145 13.43 1.37 -12.49
CA THR A 145 13.14 -0.06 -12.61
C THR A 145 13.18 -0.79 -11.26
N LEU A 146 12.52 -1.95 -11.21
CA LEU A 146 12.58 -2.83 -10.04
C LEU A 146 14.00 -3.36 -9.80
N ASP A 147 14.77 -3.59 -10.86
CA ASP A 147 16.16 -4.04 -10.76
C ASP A 147 17.04 -2.99 -10.08
N GLU A 148 16.89 -1.72 -10.44
CA GLU A 148 17.58 -0.62 -9.76
C GLU A 148 17.22 -0.55 -8.28
N ALA A 149 15.93 -0.62 -7.94
CA ALA A 149 15.48 -0.60 -6.56
C ALA A 149 16.03 -1.79 -5.75
N THR A 150 16.03 -2.98 -6.33
CA THR A 150 16.58 -4.18 -5.67
C THR A 150 18.09 -4.19 -5.58
N ALA A 151 18.77 -3.46 -6.46
CA ALA A 151 20.22 -3.27 -6.44
C ALA A 151 20.68 -2.30 -5.33
N LEU A 152 19.82 -1.46 -4.78
CA LEU A 152 20.17 -0.51 -3.72
C LEU A 152 20.75 -1.21 -2.48
N ARG A 153 21.81 -0.64 -1.89
CA ARG A 153 22.50 -1.18 -0.71
C ARG A 153 22.76 -0.09 0.32
N GLY A 154 23.03 -0.49 1.55
CA GLY A 154 23.44 0.40 2.65
C GLY A 154 22.48 1.59 2.85
N LYS A 155 23.04 2.80 2.90
CA LYS A 155 22.30 4.04 3.14
C LYS A 155 21.28 4.35 2.04
N ALA A 156 21.62 4.11 0.76
CA ALA A 156 20.67 4.34 -0.36
C ALA A 156 19.44 3.46 -0.24
N ARG A 157 19.60 2.17 0.07
CA ARG A 157 18.47 1.28 0.34
C ARG A 157 17.67 1.74 1.56
N GLY A 158 18.33 2.15 2.64
CA GLY A 158 17.66 2.63 3.86
C GLY A 158 16.83 3.89 3.58
N PHE A 159 17.33 4.80 2.76
CA PHE A 159 16.62 6.00 2.35
C PHE A 159 15.42 5.67 1.44
N PHE A 160 15.62 4.87 0.40
CA PHE A 160 14.54 4.41 -0.49
C PHE A 160 13.41 3.73 0.30
N ARG A 161 13.73 2.90 1.30
CA ARG A 161 12.72 2.21 2.10
C ARG A 161 11.86 3.13 2.99
N GLN A 162 12.15 4.42 3.07
CA GLN A 162 11.27 5.37 3.74
C GLN A 162 9.93 5.51 3.03
N VAL A 163 9.86 5.20 1.72
CA VAL A 163 8.59 5.20 0.94
C VAL A 163 7.51 4.28 1.53
N LEU A 164 7.89 3.26 2.31
CA LEU A 164 6.96 2.37 2.99
C LEU A 164 6.24 3.02 4.19
N ARG A 165 6.74 4.16 4.70
CA ARG A 165 6.29 4.70 6.00
C ARG A 165 6.16 6.21 6.04
N THR A 166 6.44 6.89 4.92
CA THR A 166 6.39 8.35 4.90
C THR A 166 4.94 8.82 5.01
N ARG A 167 4.65 9.53 6.10
CA ARG A 167 3.40 10.27 6.33
C ARG A 167 3.71 11.76 6.43
N TYR A 168 4.50 12.15 7.41
CA TYR A 168 4.90 13.53 7.64
C TYR A 168 6.37 13.73 7.29
N ILE A 169 6.69 14.92 6.83
CA ILE A 169 8.05 15.35 6.50
C ILE A 169 8.40 16.61 7.26
N ALA A 170 9.67 16.78 7.58
CA ALA A 170 10.15 17.98 8.24
C ALA A 170 9.92 19.21 7.35
N SER A 171 9.25 20.23 7.86
CA SER A 171 8.85 21.42 7.11
C SER A 171 10.01 22.12 6.40
N GLU A 172 11.20 22.18 7.05
CA GLU A 172 12.38 22.88 6.53
C GLU A 172 13.22 22.06 5.56
N THR A 173 13.26 20.72 5.75
CA THR A 173 14.23 19.87 5.03
C THR A 173 13.59 18.80 4.16
N GLY A 174 12.29 18.62 4.25
CA GLY A 174 11.57 17.53 3.57
C GLY A 174 11.92 16.12 4.06
N LYS A 175 12.75 15.98 5.12
CA LYS A 175 13.15 14.66 5.62
C LYS A 175 11.98 13.93 6.25
N PHE A 176 11.93 12.60 6.02
CA PHE A 176 11.00 11.69 6.66
C PHE A 176 10.94 11.87 8.17
N ARG A 177 9.72 11.89 8.72
CA ARG A 177 9.45 11.80 10.16
C ARG A 177 8.97 10.38 10.50
N ALA A 178 9.61 9.79 11.49
CA ALA A 178 9.10 8.52 12.04
C ALA A 178 7.77 8.75 12.76
N TYR A 179 6.90 7.75 12.78
CA TYR A 179 5.62 7.82 13.48
C TYR A 179 5.81 8.23 14.95
N GLY A 180 5.08 9.24 15.38
CA GLY A 180 5.17 9.82 16.72
C GLY A 180 6.35 10.80 16.92
N ALA A 181 7.16 11.06 15.87
CA ALA A 181 8.24 12.06 15.89
C ALA A 181 7.92 13.32 15.07
N GLU A 182 6.68 13.43 14.58
CA GLU A 182 6.19 14.60 13.86
C GLU A 182 6.09 15.81 14.79
N LEU A 183 6.57 16.96 14.33
CA LEU A 183 6.48 18.23 15.04
C LEU A 183 5.25 19.03 14.59
N PRO A 184 4.74 19.94 15.44
CA PRO A 184 3.75 20.92 14.99
C PRO A 184 4.27 21.68 13.76
N GLY A 185 3.48 21.76 12.69
CA GLY A 185 3.88 22.41 11.43
C GLY A 185 4.55 21.51 10.41
N ASP A 186 4.95 20.27 10.74
CA ASP A 186 5.41 19.32 9.74
C ASP A 186 4.22 18.97 8.79
N PRO A 187 4.35 19.16 7.47
CA PRO A 187 3.28 18.87 6.54
C PRO A 187 3.14 17.36 6.29
N PHE A 188 1.94 16.94 5.92
CA PHE A 188 1.76 15.64 5.28
C PHE A 188 2.48 15.65 3.93
N TRP A 189 3.19 14.59 3.59
CA TRP A 189 4.08 14.58 2.42
C TRP A 189 3.39 14.98 1.11
N ALA A 190 2.14 14.49 0.89
CA ALA A 190 1.40 14.73 -0.34
C ALA A 190 0.97 16.20 -0.54
N GLU A 191 0.91 17.00 0.54
CA GLU A 191 0.66 18.45 0.48
C GLU A 191 1.83 19.23 -0.15
N ARG A 192 3.03 18.63 -0.16
CA ARG A 192 4.27 19.25 -0.63
C ARG A 192 4.89 18.54 -1.84
N TYR A 193 4.31 17.43 -2.25
CA TYR A 193 4.81 16.68 -3.39
C TYR A 193 4.48 17.40 -4.69
N ASP A 194 5.48 17.60 -5.54
CA ASP A 194 5.43 18.39 -6.76
C ASP A 194 5.19 17.59 -8.06
N GLY A 195 5.00 16.26 -7.95
CA GLY A 195 4.75 15.40 -9.11
C GLY A 195 6.00 14.94 -9.86
N ARG A 196 7.22 15.20 -9.34
CA ARG A 196 8.49 14.90 -10.04
C ARG A 196 8.67 13.45 -10.48
N PHE A 197 7.99 12.51 -9.87
CA PHE A 197 8.05 11.08 -10.22
C PHE A 197 6.75 10.56 -10.87
N GLY A 198 5.86 11.46 -11.29
CA GLY A 198 4.50 11.15 -11.73
C GLY A 198 3.47 11.34 -10.63
N HIS A 199 2.21 11.04 -10.92
CA HIS A 199 1.15 11.06 -9.92
C HIS A 199 1.28 9.83 -8.99
N VAL A 200 1.34 10.05 -7.68
CA VAL A 200 1.55 8.96 -6.72
C VAL A 200 0.22 8.42 -6.19
N VAL A 201 -0.02 7.11 -6.33
CA VAL A 201 -1.13 6.41 -5.66
C VAL A 201 -0.57 5.67 -4.45
N PHE A 202 -1.20 5.86 -3.28
CA PHE A 202 -0.66 5.38 -2.02
C PHE A 202 -1.74 4.90 -1.04
N GLY A 203 -1.34 4.07 -0.07
CA GLY A 203 -2.11 3.60 1.07
C GLY A 203 -1.60 4.15 2.41
N HIS A 204 -1.49 3.28 3.42
CA HIS A 204 -0.79 3.51 4.68
C HIS A 204 -1.40 4.57 5.61
N GLN A 205 -1.88 5.70 5.10
CA GLN A 205 -2.56 6.74 5.86
C GLN A 205 -4.06 6.57 5.70
N PRO A 206 -4.77 6.17 6.78
CA PRO A 206 -6.22 5.99 6.66
C PRO A 206 -6.96 7.33 6.52
N PHE A 207 -7.84 7.40 5.52
CA PHE A 207 -8.76 8.50 5.26
C PHE A 207 -10.20 8.00 5.36
N ILE A 208 -10.81 8.11 6.52
CA ILE A 208 -12.16 7.56 6.77
C ILE A 208 -13.26 8.28 5.98
N GLU A 209 -13.01 9.53 5.58
CA GLU A 209 -13.93 10.35 4.78
C GLU A 209 -13.98 9.93 3.29
N GLY A 210 -13.08 9.03 2.87
CA GLY A 210 -12.97 8.57 1.49
C GLY A 210 -11.58 8.82 0.88
N PRO A 211 -11.39 8.53 -0.41
CA PRO A 211 -10.11 8.75 -1.09
C PRO A 211 -9.64 10.20 -1.00
N ALA A 212 -8.36 10.41 -0.72
CA ALA A 212 -7.79 11.75 -0.55
C ALA A 212 -7.02 12.18 -1.80
N CYS A 213 -7.57 13.13 -2.58
CA CYS A 213 -7.03 13.56 -3.86
C CYS A 213 -6.23 14.86 -3.74
N TYR A 214 -4.90 14.77 -3.67
CA TYR A 214 -3.97 15.89 -3.76
C TYR A 214 -3.62 16.21 -5.21
N PRO A 215 -3.01 17.37 -5.51
CA PRO A 215 -2.66 17.75 -6.90
C PRO A 215 -1.82 16.69 -7.63
N HIS A 216 -0.89 16.03 -6.94
CA HIS A 216 0.03 15.06 -7.53
C HIS A 216 0.04 13.71 -6.79
N ALA A 217 -0.93 13.45 -5.91
CA ALA A 217 -1.03 12.19 -5.19
C ALA A 217 -2.48 11.84 -4.84
N THR A 218 -2.78 10.54 -4.75
CA THR A 218 -4.10 10.03 -4.35
C THR A 218 -3.94 8.95 -3.29
N GLY A 219 -4.44 9.21 -2.08
CA GLY A 219 -4.53 8.23 -0.99
C GLY A 219 -5.80 7.40 -1.12
N ILE A 220 -5.66 6.08 -1.10
CA ILE A 220 -6.76 5.13 -1.25
C ILE A 220 -6.91 4.14 -0.09
N ASP A 221 -6.14 4.30 1.00
CA ASP A 221 -6.47 3.67 2.28
C ASP A 221 -7.68 4.41 2.88
N THR A 222 -8.86 3.86 2.68
CA THR A 222 -10.11 4.44 3.17
C THR A 222 -10.60 3.78 4.44
N ALA A 223 -9.64 3.32 5.26
CA ALA A 223 -9.84 2.85 6.62
C ALA A 223 -10.76 1.62 6.75
N ALA A 224 -10.67 0.65 5.82
CA ALA A 224 -11.53 -0.53 5.81
C ALA A 224 -11.59 -1.25 7.17
N VAL A 225 -10.43 -1.53 7.79
CA VAL A 225 -10.37 -2.21 9.09
C VAL A 225 -10.93 -1.38 10.26
N HIS A 226 -11.14 -0.10 10.05
CA HIS A 226 -11.65 0.87 11.02
C HIS A 226 -13.12 1.28 10.78
N GLY A 227 -13.85 0.52 9.97
CA GLY A 227 -15.26 0.79 9.69
C GLY A 227 -15.52 1.79 8.55
N GLY A 228 -14.49 2.13 7.78
CA GLY A 228 -14.63 2.91 6.56
C GLY A 228 -14.98 2.03 5.36
N HIS A 229 -14.22 2.16 4.28
CA HIS A 229 -14.44 1.45 3.04
C HIS A 229 -13.15 0.75 2.57
N LEU A 230 -13.28 -0.32 1.79
CA LEU A 230 -12.22 -0.79 0.93
C LEU A 230 -12.42 -0.17 -0.45
N THR A 231 -11.38 0.51 -0.95
CA THR A 231 -11.45 1.31 -2.17
C THR A 231 -10.47 0.82 -3.22
N ALA A 232 -10.92 0.78 -4.47
CA ALA A 232 -10.08 0.64 -5.65
C ALA A 232 -10.12 1.91 -6.51
N LEU A 233 -8.96 2.35 -6.99
CA LEU A 233 -8.83 3.29 -8.09
C LEU A 233 -8.81 2.50 -9.39
N VAL A 234 -9.79 2.71 -10.27
CA VAL A 234 -9.94 2.01 -11.55
C VAL A 234 -9.48 2.94 -12.66
N LEU A 235 -8.51 2.48 -13.43
CA LEU A 235 -7.83 3.18 -14.52
C LEU A 235 -8.14 2.45 -15.85
N PRO A 236 -9.19 2.83 -16.58
CA PRO A 236 -9.55 2.15 -17.84
C PRO A 236 -8.65 2.61 -18.99
N MET A 237 -8.41 1.74 -19.98
CA MET A 237 -7.74 2.11 -21.22
C MET A 237 -8.53 3.16 -22.03
N ALA A 238 -9.84 3.28 -21.81
CA ALA A 238 -10.68 4.30 -22.42
C ALA A 238 -11.70 4.82 -21.39
N GLY A 239 -11.81 6.15 -21.29
CA GLY A 239 -12.70 6.82 -20.34
C GLY A 239 -11.98 7.34 -19.09
N PRO A 240 -12.72 7.98 -18.17
CA PRO A 240 -12.15 8.60 -16.98
C PRO A 240 -11.79 7.56 -15.92
N ALA A 241 -10.76 7.86 -15.14
CA ALA A 241 -10.48 7.16 -13.89
C ALA A 241 -11.66 7.34 -12.92
N ARG A 242 -11.90 6.30 -12.08
CA ARG A 242 -12.97 6.33 -11.07
C ARG A 242 -12.60 5.54 -9.83
N PHE A 243 -13.28 5.81 -8.75
CA PHE A 243 -13.22 4.96 -7.56
C PHE A 243 -14.36 3.94 -7.55
N GLU A 244 -14.05 2.72 -7.09
CA GLU A 244 -15.01 1.70 -6.71
C GLU A 244 -14.81 1.41 -5.22
N THR A 245 -15.89 1.40 -4.44
CA THR A 245 -15.80 1.25 -2.98
C THR A 245 -16.81 0.25 -2.46
N VAL A 246 -16.43 -0.46 -1.41
CA VAL A 246 -17.34 -1.30 -0.63
C VAL A 246 -17.24 -0.93 0.85
N PRO A 247 -18.36 -0.89 1.59
CA PRO A 247 -18.32 -0.62 3.02
C PRO A 247 -17.65 -1.78 3.76
N ALA A 248 -16.99 -1.47 4.86
CA ALA A 248 -16.40 -2.46 5.74
C ALA A 248 -16.89 -2.24 7.19
N ALA A 249 -17.16 -3.35 7.90
CA ALA A 249 -17.49 -3.26 9.32
C ALA A 249 -16.24 -2.92 10.13
N GLU A 250 -16.41 -2.12 11.19
CA GLU A 250 -15.31 -1.84 12.11
C GLU A 250 -14.86 -3.12 12.79
N HIS A 251 -13.59 -3.46 12.62
CA HIS A 251 -12.93 -4.55 13.34
C HIS A 251 -11.96 -4.01 14.39
N ARG A 252 -11.36 -2.86 14.14
CA ARG A 252 -10.40 -2.23 15.04
C ARG A 252 -10.69 -0.74 15.18
N THR A 253 -10.98 -0.30 16.39
CA THR A 253 -11.21 1.12 16.67
C THR A 253 -10.02 1.96 16.24
N TYR A 254 -10.28 2.96 15.44
CA TYR A 254 -9.26 3.90 14.98
C TYR A 254 -8.78 4.77 16.16
N ARG A 255 -7.54 4.57 16.57
CA ARG A 255 -6.91 5.46 17.55
C ARG A 255 -6.31 6.63 16.78
N HIS A 256 -6.92 7.78 16.91
CA HIS A 256 -6.51 8.99 16.23
C HIS A 256 -5.07 9.37 16.56
N GLY A 257 -4.15 9.13 15.63
CA GLY A 257 -2.91 9.89 15.51
C GLY A 257 -3.22 11.24 14.84
N ARG A 258 -2.19 12.05 14.60
CA ARG A 258 -2.32 13.26 13.78
C ARG A 258 -2.86 12.88 12.39
N GLN A 259 -3.93 13.57 11.97
CA GLN A 259 -4.52 13.40 10.65
C GLN A 259 -4.14 14.58 9.75
N PRO A 260 -3.81 14.35 8.47
CA PRO A 260 -3.73 15.43 7.51
C PRO A 260 -5.12 15.98 7.24
N THR A 261 -5.20 17.24 6.81
CA THR A 261 -6.46 17.79 6.31
C THR A 261 -6.89 17.03 5.06
N HIS A 262 -8.14 16.55 5.01
CA HIS A 262 -8.64 15.83 3.86
C HIS A 262 -8.79 16.80 2.66
N PRO A 263 -8.09 16.56 1.52
CA PRO A 263 -8.07 17.50 0.39
C PRO A 263 -9.32 17.46 -0.49
N GLY A 264 -10.24 16.54 -0.19
CA GLY A 264 -11.38 16.20 -1.03
C GLY A 264 -11.14 14.92 -1.85
N ASN A 265 -12.19 14.47 -2.53
CA ASN A 265 -12.20 13.19 -3.28
C ASN A 265 -12.36 13.39 -4.80
N ARG A 266 -12.17 14.61 -5.32
CA ARG A 266 -12.28 14.90 -6.75
C ARG A 266 -11.02 14.46 -7.49
N LEU A 267 -11.16 13.39 -8.25
CA LEU A 267 -10.09 12.84 -9.07
C LEU A 267 -9.79 13.76 -10.28
N SER A 268 -8.52 14.03 -10.53
CA SER A 268 -8.04 14.86 -11.64
C SER A 268 -7.05 14.13 -12.57
N LEU A 269 -7.05 12.80 -12.53
CA LEU A 269 -6.16 11.98 -13.35
C LEU A 269 -6.55 12.04 -14.82
N VAL A 270 -5.56 12.24 -15.68
CA VAL A 270 -5.70 12.23 -17.15
C VAL A 270 -4.72 11.20 -17.70
N ARG A 271 -5.22 10.32 -18.56
CA ARG A 271 -4.39 9.37 -19.28
C ARG A 271 -3.45 10.10 -20.22
N GLN A 272 -2.21 9.68 -20.29
CA GLN A 272 -1.22 10.19 -21.24
C GLN A 272 -1.58 9.72 -22.66
N PRO A 273 -1.34 10.53 -23.68
CA PRO A 273 -1.66 10.21 -25.08
C PRO A 273 -0.82 9.04 -25.61
#